data_13d4df6265b4333da6af18509b80fbc0
#
_entry.id   13d4df6265b4333da6af18509b80fbc0
#
_cell.length_a   1.000
_cell.length_b   1.000
_cell.length_c   1.000
_cell.angle_alpha   90.00
_cell.angle_beta   90.00
_cell.angle_gamma   90.00
#
_symmetry.space_group_name_H-M   'P 1'
#
loop_
_entity.id
_entity.type
_entity.pdbx_description
1 polymer ?
#
loop_
_entity_poly.entity_id
_entity_poly.type
_entity_poly.pdbx_seq_one_letter_code
_entity_poly.pdbx_strand_id
1 'polypeptide(L)'
;MRYILLLALVSIMSIANAQTDNKMKENLLSKRQIGLAECACLEAQGDMPRLDKSIRKALDEGVTVNELKEAFSQLYAYTGFPRSLNALNKLKSVLEDRKAQGVEDNEGKQWERPALWNDARMALKQGTEVQTRLCGGTPYTFDFSPQDDYYLKAHLFGDIFAGDILTPADREIVTVAALMGLDGVDSQLASHKRGAVAMGNTAEQVEALCNYLQDNGIAQNSYCKEIKESGWPKGNPNTAFAKYFKGNSYLAPVSPKNLSNNEKTVQPYSNVIFEPGCRNNWHIHHGAHQILICVYGRGWYQEWGKPAIALEAGDIIDIPEGVKHWHGAQKDSWFQHVVTHVVTGANESNEWLEPVSDDEYDKL
;
A
#
# COMPACT_ATOMS: atom_id res chain seq x y z
N MET A 1 12.59 33.25 30.13
CA MET A 1 13.02 31.87 30.55
C MET A 1 11.87 30.85 30.62
N ARG A 2 10.65 31.18 31.06
CA ARG A 2 9.53 30.20 31.11
C ARG A 2 9.03 29.69 29.74
N TYR A 3 9.09 30.48 28.69
CA TYR A 3 8.63 30.08 27.33
C TYR A 3 9.60 29.16 26.58
N ILE A 4 10.91 29.26 26.86
CA ILE A 4 11.93 28.39 26.26
C ILE A 4 11.83 26.98 26.83
N LEU A 5 11.50 26.82 28.11
CA LEU A 5 11.27 25.50 28.72
C LEU A 5 10.00 24.80 28.18
N LEU A 6 8.94 25.56 27.85
CA LEU A 6 7.71 24.98 27.30
C LEU A 6 7.91 24.44 25.86
N LEU A 7 8.66 25.15 25.03
CA LEU A 7 8.99 24.72 23.66
C LEU A 7 9.91 23.49 23.63
N ALA A 8 10.87 23.42 24.56
CA ALA A 8 11.72 22.22 24.70
C ALA A 8 10.93 21.00 25.20
N LEU A 9 9.98 21.19 26.10
CA LEU A 9 9.10 20.11 26.59
C LEU A 9 8.14 19.59 25.50
N VAL A 10 7.60 20.47 24.65
CA VAL A 10 6.73 20.08 23.53
C VAL A 10 7.54 19.33 22.46
N SER A 11 8.77 19.77 22.17
CA SER A 11 9.67 19.07 21.23
C SER A 11 10.11 17.70 21.76
N ILE A 12 10.39 17.58 23.04
CA ILE A 12 10.76 16.31 23.68
C ILE A 12 9.55 15.37 23.74
N MET A 13 8.34 15.87 23.99
CA MET A 13 7.12 15.08 23.96
C MET A 13 6.77 14.59 22.54
N SER A 14 6.98 15.41 21.50
CA SER A 14 6.74 14.97 20.11
C SER A 14 7.77 13.94 19.64
N ILE A 15 9.02 14.06 20.05
CA ILE A 15 10.06 13.06 19.75
C ILE A 15 9.81 11.77 20.54
N ALA A 16 9.41 11.87 21.81
CA ALA A 16 9.06 10.71 22.63
C ALA A 16 7.80 9.99 22.11
N ASN A 17 6.78 10.73 21.66
CA ASN A 17 5.59 10.16 21.03
C ASN A 17 5.92 9.49 19.68
N ALA A 18 6.74 10.10 18.83
CA ALA A 18 7.19 9.50 17.58
C ALA A 18 8.05 8.24 17.81
N GLN A 19 8.90 8.22 18.85
CA GLN A 19 9.65 7.01 19.23
C GLN A 19 8.76 5.94 19.85
N THR A 20 7.72 6.31 20.58
CA THR A 20 6.75 5.37 21.18
C THR A 20 5.83 4.80 20.10
N ASP A 21 5.41 5.60 19.12
CA ASP A 21 4.63 5.16 17.94
C ASP A 21 5.45 4.24 17.03
N ASN A 22 6.74 4.52 16.81
CA ASN A 22 7.62 3.61 16.08
C ASN A 22 7.84 2.30 16.86
N LYS A 23 8.01 2.34 18.16
CA LYS A 23 8.16 1.14 18.98
C LYS A 23 6.87 0.31 19.08
N MET A 24 5.69 0.93 19.07
CA MET A 24 4.42 0.22 18.98
C MET A 24 4.21 -0.39 17.57
N LYS A 25 4.64 0.27 16.50
CA LYS A 25 4.59 -0.25 15.14
C LYS A 25 5.55 -1.42 14.90
N GLU A 26 6.74 -1.40 15.53
CA GLU A 26 7.69 -2.53 15.50
C GLU A 26 7.16 -3.80 16.20
N ASN A 27 6.17 -3.68 17.08
CA ASN A 27 5.57 -4.83 17.77
C ASN A 27 4.38 -5.47 17.03
N LEU A 28 3.89 -4.87 15.94
CA LEU A 28 2.74 -5.40 15.18
C LEU A 28 3.12 -6.58 14.28
N LEU A 29 4.37 -6.63 13.80
CA LEU A 29 4.91 -7.70 12.98
C LEU A 29 6.08 -8.36 13.71
N SER A 30 6.11 -9.68 13.68
CA SER A 30 7.27 -10.44 14.15
C SER A 30 8.45 -10.23 13.21
N LYS A 31 9.69 -10.38 13.73
CA LYS A 31 10.90 -10.38 12.90
C LYS A 31 10.84 -11.39 11.76
N ARG A 32 10.22 -12.56 12.03
CA ARG A 32 9.97 -13.59 11.03
C ARG A 32 9.08 -13.08 9.88
N GLN A 33 7.98 -12.41 10.19
CA GLN A 33 7.08 -11.84 9.17
C GLN A 33 7.78 -10.74 8.36
N ILE A 34 8.57 -9.90 9.02
CA ILE A 34 9.38 -8.88 8.36
C ILE A 34 10.39 -9.53 7.41
N GLY A 35 11.12 -10.57 7.84
CA GLY A 35 12.08 -11.29 7.01
C GLY A 35 11.44 -11.93 5.77
N LEU A 36 10.30 -12.58 5.93
CA LEU A 36 9.52 -13.14 4.81
C LEU A 36 9.09 -12.03 3.83
N ALA A 37 8.62 -10.90 4.33
CA ALA A 37 8.14 -9.79 3.52
C ALA A 37 9.28 -9.10 2.74
N GLU A 38 10.42 -8.83 3.39
CA GLU A 38 11.60 -8.27 2.70
C GLU A 38 12.04 -9.18 1.55
N CYS A 39 12.17 -10.49 1.82
CA CYS A 39 12.56 -11.45 0.80
C CYS A 39 11.55 -11.52 -0.36
N ALA A 40 10.26 -11.51 -0.07
CA ALA A 40 9.21 -11.55 -1.08
C ALA A 40 9.19 -10.30 -1.98
N CYS A 41 9.33 -9.13 -1.37
CA CYS A 41 9.37 -7.86 -2.11
C CYS A 41 10.61 -7.79 -3.04
N LEU A 42 11.77 -8.21 -2.56
CA LEU A 42 13.02 -8.19 -3.33
C LEU A 42 13.07 -9.27 -4.42
N GLU A 43 12.45 -10.44 -4.17
CA GLU A 43 12.20 -11.46 -5.20
C GLU A 43 11.38 -10.86 -6.34
N ALA A 44 10.26 -10.22 -6.00
CA ALA A 44 9.35 -9.62 -6.97
C ALA A 44 10.01 -8.53 -7.82
N GLN A 45 10.94 -7.78 -7.26
CA GLN A 45 11.75 -6.80 -8.00
C GLN A 45 12.86 -7.44 -8.84
N GLY A 46 13.27 -8.67 -8.52
CA GLY A 46 14.45 -9.31 -9.11
C GLY A 46 15.78 -8.72 -8.59
N ASP A 47 15.77 -8.06 -7.43
CA ASP A 47 16.96 -7.48 -6.83
C ASP A 47 17.79 -8.54 -6.08
N MET A 48 18.53 -9.35 -6.82
CA MET A 48 19.30 -10.45 -6.30
C MET A 48 20.38 -10.05 -5.28
N PRO A 49 21.09 -8.89 -5.42
CA PRO A 49 22.06 -8.44 -4.42
C PRO A 49 21.46 -8.08 -3.07
N ARG A 50 20.29 -7.40 -3.06
CA ARG A 50 19.59 -7.11 -1.80
C ARG A 50 18.91 -8.34 -1.23
N LEU A 51 18.38 -9.20 -2.10
CA LEU A 51 17.75 -10.47 -1.69
C LEU A 51 18.75 -11.39 -0.95
N ASP A 52 20.00 -11.49 -1.41
CA ASP A 52 21.06 -12.24 -0.70
C ASP A 52 21.19 -11.80 0.76
N LYS A 53 21.28 -10.48 0.98
CA LYS A 53 21.40 -9.90 2.33
C LYS A 53 20.15 -10.15 3.17
N SER A 54 18.97 -10.00 2.59
CA SER A 54 17.70 -10.21 3.30
C SER A 54 17.48 -11.68 3.65
N ILE A 55 17.86 -12.64 2.78
CA ILE A 55 17.82 -14.07 3.11
C ILE A 55 18.70 -14.37 4.33
N ARG A 56 19.94 -13.88 4.35
CA ARG A 56 20.85 -14.11 5.50
C ARG A 56 20.28 -13.53 6.78
N LYS A 57 19.78 -12.29 6.73
CA LYS A 57 19.13 -11.61 7.87
C LYS A 57 17.89 -12.41 8.34
N ALA A 58 17.04 -12.84 7.43
CA ALA A 58 15.82 -13.57 7.75
C ALA A 58 16.13 -14.90 8.47
N LEU A 59 17.14 -15.66 7.99
CA LEU A 59 17.59 -16.89 8.63
C LEU A 59 18.15 -16.61 10.03
N ASP A 60 18.94 -15.55 10.23
CA ASP A 60 19.47 -15.14 11.52
C ASP A 60 18.37 -14.70 12.49
N GLU A 61 17.26 -14.17 11.98
CA GLU A 61 16.08 -13.74 12.75
C GLU A 61 15.03 -14.83 12.96
N GLY A 62 15.32 -16.07 12.53
CA GLY A 62 14.54 -17.27 12.84
C GLY A 62 13.52 -17.68 11.78
N VAL A 63 13.57 -17.10 10.58
CA VAL A 63 12.85 -17.66 9.41
C VAL A 63 13.53 -18.98 9.03
N THR A 64 12.74 -20.01 8.80
CA THR A 64 13.28 -21.33 8.44
C THR A 64 13.51 -21.45 6.94
N VAL A 65 14.40 -22.37 6.56
CA VAL A 65 14.71 -22.65 5.15
C VAL A 65 13.46 -23.04 4.37
N ASN A 66 12.61 -23.89 4.95
CA ASN A 66 11.41 -24.36 4.27
C ASN A 66 10.32 -23.28 4.16
N GLU A 67 10.26 -22.31 5.08
CA GLU A 67 9.40 -21.14 4.94
C GLU A 67 9.81 -20.24 3.77
N LEU A 68 11.11 -20.01 3.57
CA LEU A 68 11.61 -19.28 2.41
C LEU A 68 11.36 -20.04 1.10
N LYS A 69 11.57 -21.37 1.10
CA LYS A 69 11.23 -22.21 -0.07
C LYS A 69 9.74 -22.09 -0.42
N GLU A 70 8.87 -22.19 0.58
CA GLU A 70 7.41 -22.11 0.37
C GLU A 70 7.01 -20.72 -0.14
N ALA A 71 7.57 -19.63 0.45
CA ALA A 71 7.30 -18.27 0.02
C ALA A 71 7.72 -18.04 -1.44
N PHE A 72 8.96 -18.38 -1.81
CA PHE A 72 9.42 -18.20 -3.19
C PHE A 72 8.69 -19.11 -4.18
N SER A 73 8.30 -20.33 -3.76
CA SER A 73 7.48 -21.21 -4.59
C SER A 73 6.08 -20.66 -4.82
N GLN A 74 5.44 -20.06 -3.81
CA GLN A 74 4.15 -19.40 -3.97
C GLN A 74 4.22 -18.25 -4.97
N LEU A 75 5.30 -17.47 -4.92
CA LEU A 75 5.42 -16.23 -5.67
C LEU A 75 5.49 -16.43 -7.18
N TYR A 76 5.81 -17.62 -7.69
CA TYR A 76 5.80 -17.80 -9.13
C TYR A 76 4.44 -17.46 -9.78
N ALA A 77 3.34 -17.60 -9.04
CA ALA A 77 2.01 -17.25 -9.52
C ALA A 77 1.78 -15.72 -9.68
N TYR A 78 2.64 -14.91 -9.08
CA TYR A 78 2.58 -13.45 -9.14
C TYR A 78 3.74 -12.84 -9.94
N THR A 79 4.92 -13.44 -9.87
CA THR A 79 6.18 -12.90 -10.43
C THR A 79 6.71 -13.72 -11.60
N GLY A 80 6.08 -14.87 -11.87
CA GLY A 80 6.49 -15.84 -12.86
C GLY A 80 7.65 -16.74 -12.41
N PHE A 81 7.76 -17.91 -13.01
CA PHE A 81 8.81 -18.90 -12.74
C PHE A 81 10.24 -18.34 -12.78
N PRO A 82 10.61 -17.44 -13.73
CA PRO A 82 11.99 -16.96 -13.77
C PRO A 82 12.45 -16.29 -12.48
N ARG A 83 11.65 -15.42 -11.87
CA ARG A 83 11.99 -14.74 -10.61
C ARG A 83 11.99 -15.70 -9.43
N SER A 84 10.96 -16.52 -9.30
CA SER A 84 10.87 -17.56 -8.26
C SER A 84 12.07 -18.51 -8.29
N LEU A 85 12.43 -19.05 -9.47
CA LEU A 85 13.59 -19.93 -9.62
C LEU A 85 14.91 -19.23 -9.30
N ASN A 86 15.06 -17.95 -9.67
CA ASN A 86 16.25 -17.18 -9.32
C ASN A 86 16.37 -16.98 -7.80
N ALA A 87 15.26 -16.72 -7.11
CA ALA A 87 15.24 -16.59 -5.65
C ALA A 87 15.54 -17.92 -4.95
N LEU A 88 14.98 -19.04 -5.42
CA LEU A 88 15.29 -20.37 -4.90
C LEU A 88 16.77 -20.73 -5.10
N ASN A 89 17.34 -20.42 -6.27
CA ASN A 89 18.77 -20.62 -6.52
C ASN A 89 19.62 -19.72 -5.64
N LYS A 90 19.20 -18.47 -5.40
CA LYS A 90 19.86 -17.55 -4.46
C LYS A 90 19.84 -18.11 -3.04
N LEU A 91 18.69 -18.58 -2.56
CA LEU A 91 18.58 -19.23 -1.25
C LEU A 91 19.55 -20.43 -1.15
N LYS A 92 19.57 -21.29 -2.16
CA LYS A 92 20.49 -22.43 -2.20
C LYS A 92 21.95 -21.99 -2.07
N SER A 93 22.39 -20.98 -2.85
CA SER A 93 23.75 -20.44 -2.77
C SER A 93 24.08 -19.87 -1.40
N VAL A 94 23.13 -19.12 -0.79
CA VAL A 94 23.31 -18.58 0.57
C VAL A 94 23.49 -19.68 1.61
N LEU A 95 22.70 -20.75 1.53
CA LEU A 95 22.82 -21.90 2.44
C LEU A 95 24.15 -22.63 2.29
N GLU A 96 24.62 -22.81 1.04
CA GLU A 96 25.93 -23.41 0.76
C GLU A 96 27.06 -22.58 1.37
N ASP A 97 27.03 -21.26 1.19
CA ASP A 97 28.01 -20.32 1.75
C ASP A 97 28.00 -20.33 3.28
N ARG A 98 26.81 -20.28 3.90
CA ARG A 98 26.64 -20.30 5.36
C ARG A 98 27.14 -21.63 5.95
N LYS A 99 26.83 -22.73 5.32
CA LYS A 99 27.31 -24.06 5.72
C LYS A 99 28.84 -24.14 5.64
N ALA A 100 29.46 -23.59 4.59
CA ALA A 100 30.92 -23.51 4.46
C ALA A 100 31.59 -22.68 5.58
N GLN A 101 30.83 -21.74 6.18
CA GLN A 101 31.23 -20.93 7.33
C GLN A 101 30.92 -21.60 8.67
N GLY A 102 30.37 -22.83 8.66
CA GLY A 102 30.03 -23.58 9.88
C GLY A 102 28.69 -23.19 10.50
N VAL A 103 27.84 -22.48 9.76
CA VAL A 103 26.47 -22.13 10.22
C VAL A 103 25.52 -23.26 9.86
N GLU A 104 24.75 -23.71 10.84
CA GLU A 104 23.64 -24.65 10.65
C GLU A 104 22.31 -23.90 10.68
N ASP A 105 21.67 -23.81 9.53
CA ASP A 105 20.38 -23.14 9.38
C ASP A 105 19.23 -24.06 9.79
N ASN A 106 18.19 -23.49 10.42
CA ASN A 106 17.00 -24.24 10.79
C ASN A 106 16.16 -24.58 9.57
N GLU A 107 16.08 -25.87 9.21
CA GLU A 107 15.25 -26.33 8.09
C GLU A 107 13.76 -26.06 8.31
N GLY A 108 13.28 -26.10 9.53
CA GLY A 108 11.88 -25.95 9.88
C GLY A 108 11.04 -27.18 9.53
N LYS A 109 9.72 -26.98 9.42
CA LYS A 109 8.77 -28.02 9.04
C LYS A 109 9.10 -28.56 7.65
N GLN A 110 9.16 -29.88 7.51
CA GLN A 110 9.39 -30.51 6.22
C GLN A 110 8.17 -30.37 5.32
N TRP A 111 8.43 -30.12 4.03
CA TRP A 111 7.38 -30.10 3.04
C TRP A 111 6.80 -31.48 2.80
N GLU A 112 5.49 -31.57 2.83
CA GLU A 112 4.76 -32.77 2.45
C GLU A 112 3.86 -32.49 1.26
N ARG A 113 3.75 -33.42 0.33
CA ARG A 113 2.87 -33.26 -0.82
C ARG A 113 1.41 -33.20 -0.37
N PRO A 114 0.68 -32.10 -0.64
CA PRO A 114 -0.72 -32.01 -0.26
C PRO A 114 -1.57 -33.13 -0.89
N ALA A 115 -2.42 -33.78 -0.09
CA ALA A 115 -3.27 -34.86 -0.55
C ALA A 115 -4.20 -34.46 -1.70
N LEU A 116 -4.66 -33.21 -1.70
CA LEU A 116 -5.55 -32.69 -2.73
C LEU A 116 -4.92 -32.59 -4.13
N TRP A 117 -3.57 -32.60 -4.25
CA TRP A 117 -2.90 -32.66 -5.56
C TRP A 117 -3.16 -33.94 -6.35
N ASN A 118 -3.77 -34.93 -5.72
CA ASN A 118 -4.16 -36.17 -6.38
C ASN A 118 -5.58 -36.09 -7.00
N ASP A 119 -6.34 -35.05 -6.76
CA ASP A 119 -7.69 -34.84 -7.32
C ASP A 119 -7.94 -33.35 -7.67
N ALA A 120 -7.93 -33.06 -8.96
CA ALA A 120 -8.16 -31.71 -9.47
C ALA A 120 -9.52 -31.11 -9.07
N ARG A 121 -10.54 -31.93 -8.82
CA ARG A 121 -11.85 -31.48 -8.36
C ARG A 121 -11.79 -30.99 -6.91
N MET A 122 -10.96 -31.66 -6.08
CA MET A 122 -10.73 -31.20 -4.71
C MET A 122 -9.97 -29.89 -4.68
N ALA A 123 -8.94 -29.74 -5.54
CA ALA A 123 -8.20 -28.48 -5.67
C ALA A 123 -9.11 -27.32 -6.08
N LEU A 124 -9.96 -27.51 -7.10
CA LEU A 124 -10.92 -26.50 -7.53
C LEU A 124 -11.92 -26.13 -6.43
N LYS A 125 -12.48 -27.12 -5.71
CA LYS A 125 -13.42 -26.88 -4.63
C LYS A 125 -12.77 -26.08 -3.49
N GLN A 126 -11.65 -26.57 -2.98
CA GLN A 126 -10.94 -25.90 -1.88
C GLN A 126 -10.44 -24.53 -2.26
N GLY A 127 -9.91 -24.37 -3.47
CA GLY A 127 -9.44 -23.06 -3.94
C GLY A 127 -10.58 -22.06 -4.14
N THR A 128 -11.77 -22.52 -4.55
CA THR A 128 -12.96 -21.66 -4.58
C THR A 128 -13.35 -21.18 -3.17
N GLU A 129 -13.27 -22.04 -2.17
CA GLU A 129 -13.55 -21.69 -0.77
C GLU A 129 -12.52 -20.69 -0.24
N VAL A 130 -11.22 -20.90 -0.51
CA VAL A 130 -10.13 -19.99 -0.12
C VAL A 130 -10.30 -18.63 -0.79
N GLN A 131 -10.53 -18.59 -2.11
CA GLN A 131 -10.75 -17.35 -2.84
C GLN A 131 -11.98 -16.59 -2.32
N THR A 132 -13.08 -17.27 -2.06
CA THR A 132 -14.31 -16.68 -1.49
C THR A 132 -14.01 -16.03 -0.15
N ARG A 133 -13.25 -16.69 0.72
CA ARG A 133 -12.82 -16.13 2.01
C ARG A 133 -11.95 -14.88 1.83
N LEU A 134 -10.97 -14.93 0.94
CA LEU A 134 -10.09 -13.80 0.62
C LEU A 134 -10.88 -12.59 0.09
N CYS A 135 -11.93 -12.84 -0.70
CA CYS A 135 -12.84 -11.80 -1.20
C CYS A 135 -13.89 -11.34 -0.17
N GLY A 136 -13.72 -11.64 1.12
CA GLY A 136 -14.64 -11.21 2.18
C GLY A 136 -15.95 -11.99 2.25
N GLY A 137 -15.95 -13.24 1.77
CA GLY A 137 -17.11 -14.13 1.80
C GLY A 137 -17.99 -14.07 0.55
N THR A 138 -17.66 -13.24 -0.44
CA THR A 138 -18.40 -13.16 -1.71
C THR A 138 -17.65 -13.98 -2.77
N PRO A 139 -18.28 -14.97 -3.42
CA PRO A 139 -17.67 -15.70 -4.52
C PRO A 139 -17.32 -14.75 -5.68
N TYR A 140 -16.12 -14.91 -6.20
CA TYR A 140 -15.65 -14.18 -7.37
C TYR A 140 -15.60 -15.14 -8.57
N THR A 141 -16.06 -14.69 -9.74
CA THR A 141 -15.93 -15.41 -11.00
C THR A 141 -15.47 -14.46 -12.08
N PHE A 142 -14.48 -14.89 -12.86
CA PHE A 142 -13.96 -14.11 -13.99
C PHE A 142 -14.49 -14.69 -15.30
N ASP A 143 -15.75 -14.40 -15.60
CA ASP A 143 -16.48 -14.95 -16.77
C ASP A 143 -15.83 -14.58 -18.11
N PHE A 144 -15.11 -13.46 -18.17
CA PHE A 144 -14.43 -13.02 -19.39
C PHE A 144 -13.30 -13.99 -19.81
N SER A 145 -12.60 -14.60 -18.85
CA SER A 145 -11.58 -15.62 -19.09
C SER A 145 -11.77 -16.82 -18.19
N PRO A 146 -12.55 -17.83 -18.61
CA PRO A 146 -12.78 -19.04 -17.80
C PRO A 146 -11.51 -19.83 -17.48
N GLN A 147 -10.47 -19.72 -18.32
CA GLN A 147 -9.17 -20.35 -18.05
C GLN A 147 -8.50 -19.70 -16.84
N ASP A 148 -8.44 -18.38 -16.80
CA ASP A 148 -7.83 -17.67 -15.66
C ASP A 148 -8.64 -17.88 -14.38
N ASP A 149 -9.98 -17.88 -14.46
CA ASP A 149 -10.84 -18.23 -13.34
C ASP A 149 -10.51 -19.62 -12.78
N TYR A 150 -10.34 -20.60 -13.67
CA TYR A 150 -9.94 -21.97 -13.27
C TYR A 150 -8.54 -21.98 -12.64
N TYR A 151 -7.55 -21.31 -13.24
CA TYR A 151 -6.18 -21.31 -12.72
C TYR A 151 -6.10 -20.60 -11.36
N LEU A 152 -6.80 -19.49 -11.19
CA LEU A 152 -6.89 -18.81 -9.90
C LEU A 152 -7.47 -19.75 -8.82
N LYS A 153 -8.61 -20.39 -9.11
CA LYS A 153 -9.28 -21.26 -8.15
C LYS A 153 -8.55 -22.57 -7.89
N ALA A 154 -8.32 -23.36 -8.96
CA ALA A 154 -7.77 -24.70 -8.79
C ALA A 154 -6.28 -24.69 -8.45
N HIS A 155 -5.51 -23.82 -9.09
CA HIS A 155 -4.07 -23.85 -8.96
C HIS A 155 -3.55 -22.89 -7.89
N LEU A 156 -3.83 -21.58 -7.98
CA LEU A 156 -3.32 -20.63 -6.99
C LEU A 156 -3.94 -20.90 -5.61
N PHE A 157 -5.26 -20.75 -5.48
CA PHE A 157 -5.92 -20.92 -4.18
C PHE A 157 -6.18 -22.37 -3.78
N GLY A 158 -6.11 -23.30 -4.74
CA GLY A 158 -6.18 -24.75 -4.49
C GLY A 158 -4.81 -25.33 -4.20
N ASP A 159 -4.00 -25.61 -5.24
CA ASP A 159 -2.74 -26.32 -5.11
C ASP A 159 -1.71 -25.61 -4.24
N ILE A 160 -1.46 -24.32 -4.48
CA ILE A 160 -0.41 -23.57 -3.79
C ILE A 160 -0.81 -23.29 -2.34
N PHE A 161 -2.06 -22.85 -2.12
CA PHE A 161 -2.55 -22.57 -0.76
C PHE A 161 -2.82 -23.84 0.08
N ALA A 162 -2.73 -25.03 -0.52
CA ALA A 162 -2.79 -26.29 0.20
C ALA A 162 -1.53 -26.63 1.00
N GLY A 163 -0.41 -25.99 0.69
CA GLY A 163 0.81 -26.14 1.48
C GLY A 163 0.59 -25.68 2.93
N ASP A 164 1.24 -26.32 3.89
CA ASP A 164 0.98 -26.13 5.32
C ASP A 164 2.20 -25.61 6.12
N ILE A 165 3.26 -25.17 5.41
CA ILE A 165 4.45 -24.55 6.02
C ILE A 165 4.15 -23.10 6.40
N LEU A 166 3.52 -22.32 5.49
CA LEU A 166 3.05 -20.97 5.77
C LEU A 166 1.56 -21.00 6.12
N THR A 167 1.18 -20.24 7.15
CA THR A 167 -0.23 -20.02 7.48
C THR A 167 -0.91 -19.18 6.39
N PRO A 168 -2.25 -19.21 6.25
CA PRO A 168 -2.96 -18.31 5.33
C PRO A 168 -2.64 -16.81 5.57
N ALA A 169 -2.45 -16.40 6.82
CA ALA A 169 -2.05 -15.05 7.19
C ALA A 169 -0.64 -14.71 6.67
N ASP A 170 0.34 -15.61 6.86
CA ASP A 170 1.72 -15.42 6.35
C ASP A 170 1.77 -15.42 4.83
N ARG A 171 0.95 -16.25 4.16
CA ARG A 171 0.85 -16.25 2.70
C ARG A 171 0.43 -14.89 2.16
N GLU A 172 -0.51 -14.25 2.81
CA GLU A 172 -0.95 -12.90 2.40
C GLU A 172 0.09 -11.83 2.74
N ILE A 173 0.86 -11.95 3.84
CA ILE A 173 2.03 -11.08 4.11
C ILE A 173 3.03 -11.18 2.95
N VAL A 174 3.36 -12.40 2.51
CA VAL A 174 4.27 -12.66 1.38
C VAL A 174 3.70 -12.07 0.08
N THR A 175 2.41 -12.28 -0.19
CA THR A 175 1.75 -11.80 -1.42
C THR A 175 1.68 -10.27 -1.45
N VAL A 176 1.23 -9.62 -0.37
CA VAL A 176 1.17 -8.16 -0.28
C VAL A 176 2.57 -7.56 -0.47
N ALA A 177 3.58 -8.13 0.18
CA ALA A 177 4.96 -7.65 0.05
C ALA A 177 5.50 -7.79 -1.38
N ALA A 178 5.23 -8.90 -2.06
CA ALA A 178 5.62 -9.11 -3.45
C ALA A 178 4.91 -8.11 -4.39
N LEU A 179 3.59 -7.92 -4.22
CA LEU A 179 2.83 -6.97 -5.02
C LEU A 179 3.30 -5.52 -4.81
N MET A 180 3.79 -5.17 -3.62
CA MET A 180 4.44 -3.88 -3.38
C MET A 180 5.79 -3.73 -4.11
N GLY A 181 6.39 -4.82 -4.55
CA GLY A 181 7.60 -4.83 -5.36
C GLY A 181 7.34 -4.78 -6.87
N LEU A 182 6.08 -4.89 -7.32
CA LEU A 182 5.68 -4.93 -8.72
C LEU A 182 5.01 -3.64 -9.16
N ASP A 183 5.16 -3.30 -10.44
CA ASP A 183 4.44 -2.19 -11.09
C ASP A 183 3.18 -2.70 -11.80
N GLY A 184 2.14 -1.84 -11.88
CA GLY A 184 0.94 -2.11 -12.65
C GLY A 184 -0.02 -3.15 -12.05
N VAL A 185 0.09 -3.42 -10.74
CA VAL A 185 -0.72 -4.42 -10.01
C VAL A 185 -1.49 -3.81 -8.82
N ASP A 186 -1.82 -2.52 -8.90
CA ASP A 186 -2.42 -1.78 -7.78
C ASP A 186 -3.77 -2.36 -7.34
N SER A 187 -4.58 -2.82 -8.30
CA SER A 187 -5.88 -3.44 -8.01
C SER A 187 -5.72 -4.77 -7.27
N GLN A 188 -4.71 -5.58 -7.65
CA GLN A 188 -4.36 -6.82 -6.97
C GLN A 188 -3.81 -6.53 -5.57
N LEU A 189 -2.92 -5.55 -5.43
CA LEU A 189 -2.40 -5.11 -4.14
C LEU A 189 -3.53 -4.68 -3.20
N ALA A 190 -4.46 -3.85 -3.67
CA ALA A 190 -5.61 -3.41 -2.88
C ALA A 190 -6.50 -4.59 -2.46
N SER A 191 -6.70 -5.57 -3.34
CA SER A 191 -7.47 -6.78 -3.06
C SER A 191 -6.78 -7.68 -2.04
N HIS A 192 -5.48 -7.91 -2.18
CA HIS A 192 -4.70 -8.73 -1.24
C HIS A 192 -4.51 -8.05 0.12
N LYS A 193 -4.44 -6.73 0.22
CA LYS A 193 -4.49 -6.02 1.53
C LYS A 193 -5.78 -6.34 2.30
N ARG A 194 -6.93 -6.33 1.64
CA ARG A 194 -8.21 -6.76 2.25
C ARG A 194 -8.23 -8.25 2.54
N GLY A 195 -7.72 -9.05 1.61
CA GLY A 195 -7.57 -10.50 1.75
C GLY A 195 -6.69 -10.89 2.93
N ALA A 196 -5.60 -10.17 3.18
CA ALA A 196 -4.72 -10.41 4.31
C ALA A 196 -5.46 -10.28 5.65
N VAL A 197 -6.38 -9.33 5.77
CA VAL A 197 -7.25 -9.21 6.95
C VAL A 197 -8.23 -10.38 7.03
N ALA A 198 -8.85 -10.78 5.93
CA ALA A 198 -9.77 -11.93 5.89
C ALA A 198 -9.06 -13.25 6.21
N MET A 199 -7.75 -13.36 5.93
CA MET A 199 -6.92 -14.54 6.20
C MET A 199 -6.31 -14.57 7.60
N GLY A 200 -6.48 -13.53 8.42
CA GLY A 200 -6.15 -13.55 9.85
C GLY A 200 -5.14 -12.52 10.33
N ASN A 201 -4.67 -11.61 9.47
CA ASN A 201 -3.91 -10.45 9.90
C ASN A 201 -4.86 -9.35 10.40
N THR A 202 -4.37 -8.39 11.18
CA THR A 202 -5.13 -7.17 11.46
C THR A 202 -4.88 -6.11 10.40
N ALA A 203 -5.80 -5.15 10.29
CA ALA A 203 -5.62 -4.03 9.35
C ALA A 203 -4.35 -3.23 9.69
N GLU A 204 -4.07 -3.05 10.98
CA GLU A 204 -2.87 -2.36 11.47
C GLU A 204 -1.59 -3.12 11.11
N GLN A 205 -1.60 -4.46 11.14
CA GLN A 205 -0.45 -5.28 10.70
C GLN A 205 -0.18 -5.09 9.21
N VAL A 206 -1.22 -5.10 8.38
CA VAL A 206 -1.08 -4.90 6.93
C VAL A 206 -0.57 -3.50 6.61
N GLU A 207 -1.06 -2.48 7.31
CA GLU A 207 -0.57 -1.10 7.17
C GLU A 207 0.87 -0.98 7.63
N ALA A 208 1.22 -1.56 8.78
CA ALA A 208 2.59 -1.57 9.30
C ALA A 208 3.57 -2.25 8.34
N LEU A 209 3.17 -3.35 7.70
CA LEU A 209 3.94 -4.02 6.66
C LEU A 209 4.24 -3.08 5.49
N CYS A 210 3.21 -2.43 4.95
CA CYS A 210 3.35 -1.53 3.81
C CYS A 210 4.28 -0.35 4.15
N ASN A 211 4.06 0.28 5.30
CA ASN A 211 4.88 1.38 5.78
C ASN A 211 6.34 0.93 6.00
N TYR A 212 6.55 -0.24 6.60
CA TYR A 212 7.89 -0.78 6.81
C TYR A 212 8.67 -0.95 5.50
N LEU A 213 8.05 -1.57 4.49
CA LEU A 213 8.70 -1.80 3.20
C LEU A 213 9.01 -0.49 2.46
N GLN A 214 8.14 0.51 2.59
CA GLN A 214 8.34 1.84 1.99
C GLN A 214 9.40 2.65 2.72
N ASP A 215 9.30 2.77 4.05
CA ASP A 215 10.17 3.63 4.86
C ASP A 215 11.62 3.14 4.86
N ASN A 216 11.83 1.82 4.74
CA ASN A 216 13.15 1.21 4.61
C ASN A 216 13.65 1.12 3.16
N GLY A 217 12.90 1.64 2.18
CA GLY A 217 13.28 1.66 0.77
C GLY A 217 13.38 0.25 0.16
N ILE A 218 12.68 -0.74 0.72
CA ILE A 218 12.65 -2.12 0.23
C ILE A 218 11.70 -2.20 -0.96
N ALA A 219 10.48 -1.72 -0.81
CA ALA A 219 9.57 -1.55 -1.94
C ALA A 219 10.05 -0.40 -2.82
N GLN A 220 10.39 -0.71 -4.07
CA GLN A 220 10.88 0.23 -5.08
C GLN A 220 10.12 0.06 -6.40
N ASN A 221 8.80 -0.16 -6.31
CA ASN A 221 7.97 -0.07 -7.50
C ASN A 221 7.93 1.39 -7.99
N SER A 222 7.54 1.60 -9.22
CA SER A 222 7.40 2.93 -9.81
C SER A 222 6.57 3.85 -8.93
N TYR A 223 5.52 3.31 -8.32
CA TYR A 223 4.66 3.93 -7.36
C TYR A 223 5.38 4.53 -6.13
N CYS A 224 6.28 3.77 -5.48
CA CYS A 224 7.08 4.27 -4.37
C CYS A 224 8.16 5.28 -4.82
N LYS A 225 8.69 5.13 -6.04
CA LYS A 225 9.58 6.11 -6.67
C LYS A 225 8.86 7.42 -6.98
N GLU A 226 7.70 7.32 -7.57
CA GLU A 226 6.95 8.44 -8.14
C GLU A 226 6.51 9.46 -7.08
N ILE A 227 6.01 9.02 -5.92
CA ILE A 227 5.70 9.94 -4.81
C ILE A 227 6.96 10.61 -4.26
N LYS A 228 8.10 9.91 -4.22
CA LYS A 228 9.38 10.51 -3.84
C LYS A 228 9.92 11.47 -4.91
N GLU A 229 9.66 11.19 -6.18
CA GLU A 229 10.10 12.00 -7.32
C GLU A 229 9.25 13.27 -7.52
N SER A 230 8.02 13.34 -7.00
CA SER A 230 7.19 14.54 -7.08
C SER A 230 7.80 15.76 -6.38
N GLY A 231 8.80 15.55 -5.51
CA GLY A 231 9.43 16.62 -4.73
C GLY A 231 8.56 17.22 -3.63
N TRP A 232 7.32 16.73 -3.46
CA TRP A 232 6.37 17.19 -2.46
C TRP A 232 6.21 16.16 -1.34
N PRO A 233 6.09 16.58 -0.06
CA PRO A 233 5.98 15.66 1.06
C PRO A 233 4.66 14.86 1.00
N LYS A 234 4.70 13.55 1.24
CA LYS A 234 3.50 12.72 1.33
C LYS A 234 2.54 13.21 2.42
N GLY A 235 3.09 13.63 3.54
CA GLY A 235 2.30 14.05 4.70
C GLY A 235 1.77 12.88 5.53
N ASN A 236 0.87 13.22 6.45
CA ASN A 236 0.23 12.25 7.34
C ASN A 236 -1.11 11.78 6.77
N PRO A 237 -1.60 10.59 7.17
CA PRO A 237 -2.96 10.17 6.86
C PRO A 237 -3.97 11.28 7.23
N ASN A 238 -4.88 11.57 6.32
CA ASN A 238 -5.87 12.64 6.46
C ASN A 238 -7.01 12.25 7.41
N THR A 239 -6.68 11.94 8.66
CA THR A 239 -7.64 11.45 9.67
C THR A 239 -8.68 12.49 10.06
N ALA A 240 -8.34 13.76 10.06
CA ALA A 240 -9.24 14.85 10.47
C ALA A 240 -10.45 15.00 9.53
N PHE A 241 -10.27 14.70 8.25
CA PHE A 241 -11.30 14.82 7.21
C PHE A 241 -11.72 13.46 6.65
N ALA A 242 -11.23 12.32 7.18
CA ALA A 242 -11.46 10.97 6.66
C ALA A 242 -12.96 10.67 6.40
N LYS A 243 -13.86 11.18 7.23
CA LYS A 243 -15.32 10.99 7.07
C LYS A 243 -15.91 11.60 5.79
N TYR A 244 -15.16 12.50 5.14
CA TYR A 244 -15.57 13.16 3.90
C TYR A 244 -14.84 12.60 2.67
N PHE A 245 -14.10 11.49 2.84
CA PHE A 245 -13.37 10.85 1.77
C PHE A 245 -13.75 9.36 1.68
N LYS A 246 -13.85 8.85 0.46
CA LYS A 246 -13.88 7.43 0.21
C LYS A 246 -12.47 6.99 -0.21
N GLY A 247 -11.88 6.03 0.51
CA GLY A 247 -10.49 5.60 0.33
C GLY A 247 -9.51 6.41 1.17
N ASN A 248 -8.23 6.16 0.99
CA ASN A 248 -7.16 6.77 1.77
C ASN A 248 -6.62 8.04 1.08
N SER A 249 -6.39 9.07 1.88
CA SER A 249 -5.74 10.30 1.45
C SER A 249 -4.73 10.79 2.48
N TYR A 250 -3.79 11.60 2.05
CA TYR A 250 -2.72 12.13 2.88
C TYR A 250 -2.65 13.65 2.73
N LEU A 251 -2.27 14.33 3.79
CA LEU A 251 -2.22 15.79 3.83
C LEU A 251 -0.90 16.26 4.44
N ALA A 252 -0.22 17.17 3.76
CA ALA A 252 0.97 17.85 4.25
C ALA A 252 0.83 19.35 4.10
N PRO A 253 0.94 20.15 5.17
CA PRO A 253 1.10 21.59 5.04
C PRO A 253 2.44 21.90 4.35
N VAL A 254 2.43 22.86 3.45
CA VAL A 254 3.60 23.32 2.71
C VAL A 254 3.89 24.76 3.07
N SER A 255 5.09 25.03 3.57
CA SER A 255 5.50 26.38 3.96
C SER A 255 6.53 26.95 2.99
N PRO A 256 6.40 28.23 2.58
CA PRO A 256 7.43 28.92 1.81
C PRO A 256 8.78 28.96 2.54
N LYS A 257 9.89 28.71 1.82
CA LYS A 257 11.24 28.69 2.41
C LYS A 257 11.71 30.04 2.95
N ASN A 258 11.14 31.13 2.44
CA ASN A 258 11.52 32.49 2.81
C ASN A 258 10.80 33.03 4.05
N LEU A 259 9.91 32.25 4.66
CA LEU A 259 9.23 32.63 5.90
C LEU A 259 9.98 32.11 7.11
N SER A 260 10.15 32.95 8.13
CA SER A 260 10.65 32.51 9.43
C SER A 260 9.58 31.67 10.15
N ASN A 261 9.99 30.80 11.08
CA ASN A 261 9.09 29.90 11.83
C ASN A 261 7.98 30.64 12.63
N ASN A 262 8.05 31.97 12.75
CA ASN A 262 7.10 32.80 13.48
C ASN A 262 6.24 33.70 12.59
N GLU A 263 6.46 33.69 11.27
CA GLU A 263 5.67 34.46 10.32
C GLU A 263 4.51 33.64 9.82
N LYS A 264 3.30 34.21 9.84
CA LYS A 264 2.13 33.61 9.21
C LYS A 264 2.25 33.79 7.70
N THR A 265 2.12 32.70 6.94
CA THR A 265 1.93 32.82 5.50
C THR A 265 0.59 33.51 5.23
N VAL A 266 0.60 34.46 4.30
CA VAL A 266 -0.63 35.13 3.81
C VAL A 266 -1.48 34.13 3.02
N GLN A 267 -0.83 33.15 2.39
CA GLN A 267 -1.44 32.13 1.54
C GLN A 267 -1.04 30.74 2.05
N PRO A 268 -1.94 29.99 2.67
CA PRO A 268 -1.67 28.61 3.06
C PRO A 268 -1.65 27.72 1.83
N TYR A 269 -0.68 26.80 1.80
CA TYR A 269 -0.57 25.74 0.81
C TYR A 269 -0.63 24.41 1.51
N SER A 270 -1.28 23.44 0.89
CA SER A 270 -1.29 22.05 1.35
C SER A 270 -1.06 21.12 0.18
N ASN A 271 -0.24 20.11 0.38
CA ASN A 271 -0.13 19.02 -0.56
C ASN A 271 -1.12 17.93 -0.16
N VAL A 272 -1.96 17.50 -1.10
CA VAL A 272 -2.97 16.46 -0.91
C VAL A 272 -2.68 15.30 -1.85
N ILE A 273 -2.65 14.10 -1.30
CA ILE A 273 -2.44 12.86 -2.04
C ILE A 273 -3.66 11.97 -1.87
N PHE A 274 -4.14 11.42 -2.98
CA PHE A 274 -5.22 10.44 -3.04
C PHE A 274 -4.67 9.11 -3.54
N GLU A 275 -4.97 8.03 -2.83
CA GLU A 275 -4.74 6.66 -3.34
C GLU A 275 -5.67 6.37 -4.53
N PRO A 276 -5.32 5.38 -5.40
CA PRO A 276 -6.18 4.95 -6.49
C PRO A 276 -7.63 4.73 -6.02
N GLY A 277 -8.58 5.32 -6.74
CA GLY A 277 -10.00 5.25 -6.38
C GLY A 277 -10.44 6.15 -5.23
N CYS A 278 -9.52 6.81 -4.53
CA CYS A 278 -9.86 7.74 -3.45
C CYS A 278 -10.44 9.05 -4.01
N ARG A 279 -11.51 9.51 -3.41
CA ARG A 279 -12.18 10.77 -3.76
C ARG A 279 -12.82 11.42 -2.56
N ASN A 280 -12.94 12.75 -2.58
CA ASN A 280 -13.69 13.47 -1.56
C ASN A 280 -15.19 13.50 -1.90
N ASN A 281 -15.99 13.87 -0.91
CA ASN A 281 -17.41 14.13 -1.07
C ASN A 281 -17.64 15.38 -1.94
N TRP A 282 -18.83 15.53 -2.46
CA TRP A 282 -19.32 16.80 -2.97
C TRP A 282 -19.17 17.84 -1.87
N HIS A 283 -18.68 19.04 -2.24
CA HIS A 283 -18.48 20.13 -1.30
C HIS A 283 -18.50 21.48 -2.00
N ILE A 284 -18.59 22.55 -1.21
CA ILE A 284 -18.64 23.93 -1.66
C ILE A 284 -17.66 24.73 -0.81
N HIS A 285 -16.90 25.62 -1.43
CA HIS A 285 -16.11 26.64 -0.73
C HIS A 285 -16.88 27.96 -0.71
N HIS A 286 -16.96 28.58 0.46
CA HIS A 286 -17.56 29.88 0.66
C HIS A 286 -16.47 30.88 1.02
N GLY A 287 -16.53 32.11 0.46
CA GLY A 287 -15.59 33.18 0.73
C GLY A 287 -14.19 32.98 0.15
N ALA A 288 -13.99 31.97 -0.68
CA ALA A 288 -12.71 31.71 -1.34
C ALA A 288 -12.89 30.88 -2.63
N HIS A 289 -11.99 31.12 -3.60
CA HIS A 289 -11.72 30.14 -4.67
C HIS A 289 -10.77 29.07 -4.14
N GLN A 290 -10.94 27.83 -4.59
CA GLN A 290 -9.95 26.77 -4.38
C GLN A 290 -9.14 26.60 -5.66
N ILE A 291 -7.81 26.65 -5.54
CA ILE A 291 -6.90 26.40 -6.66
C ILE A 291 -6.25 25.03 -6.45
N LEU A 292 -6.39 24.13 -7.43
CA LEU A 292 -5.68 22.85 -7.49
C LEU A 292 -4.56 22.97 -8.51
N ILE A 293 -3.33 22.68 -8.09
CA ILE A 293 -2.16 22.58 -8.96
C ILE A 293 -1.77 21.10 -8.99
N CYS A 294 -2.07 20.40 -10.08
CA CYS A 294 -1.81 18.99 -10.22
C CYS A 294 -0.30 18.76 -10.41
N VAL A 295 0.32 17.99 -9.54
CA VAL A 295 1.78 17.82 -9.52
C VAL A 295 2.22 16.39 -9.81
N TYR A 296 1.29 15.41 -9.72
CA TYR A 296 1.61 14.02 -9.98
C TYR A 296 0.34 13.15 -10.21
N GLY A 297 0.49 12.13 -11.06
CA GLY A 297 -0.52 11.11 -11.32
C GLY A 297 -1.73 11.62 -12.09
N ARG A 298 -2.84 10.88 -12.03
CA ARG A 298 -4.07 11.17 -12.75
C ARG A 298 -5.26 11.24 -11.82
N GLY A 299 -6.09 12.25 -11.99
CA GLY A 299 -7.26 12.50 -11.17
C GLY A 299 -8.50 12.85 -11.97
N TRP A 300 -9.55 13.16 -11.23
CA TRP A 300 -10.80 13.68 -11.73
C TRP A 300 -11.18 14.94 -10.97
N TYR A 301 -11.79 15.88 -11.69
CA TYR A 301 -12.54 17.02 -11.15
C TYR A 301 -13.91 17.07 -11.78
N GLN A 302 -14.95 17.34 -10.99
CA GLN A 302 -16.29 17.49 -11.52
C GLN A 302 -17.07 18.55 -10.76
N GLU A 303 -17.73 19.43 -11.50
CA GLU A 303 -18.78 20.33 -10.98
C GLU A 303 -20.14 19.64 -11.06
N TRP A 304 -21.01 19.96 -10.14
CA TRP A 304 -22.37 19.42 -10.12
C TRP A 304 -23.11 19.69 -11.43
N GLY A 305 -23.66 18.64 -12.02
CA GLY A 305 -24.42 18.70 -13.27
C GLY A 305 -23.57 18.84 -14.54
N LYS A 306 -22.23 18.81 -14.42
CA LYS A 306 -21.32 18.83 -15.59
C LYS A 306 -20.57 17.51 -15.75
N PRO A 307 -20.04 17.19 -16.94
CA PRO A 307 -19.13 16.06 -17.11
C PRO A 307 -17.88 16.20 -16.25
N ALA A 308 -17.33 15.07 -15.79
CA ALA A 308 -16.03 15.05 -15.12
C ALA A 308 -14.90 15.40 -16.10
N ILE A 309 -13.88 16.09 -15.59
CA ILE A 309 -12.67 16.48 -16.32
C ILE A 309 -11.53 15.62 -15.80
N ALA A 310 -10.81 14.94 -16.69
CA ALA A 310 -9.59 14.23 -16.36
C ALA A 310 -8.47 15.23 -16.06
N LEU A 311 -7.71 14.96 -15.02
CA LEU A 311 -6.59 15.77 -14.55
C LEU A 311 -5.29 14.98 -14.63
N GLU A 312 -4.21 15.68 -15.02
CA GLU A 312 -2.85 15.13 -15.00
C GLU A 312 -1.84 16.17 -14.46
N ALA A 313 -0.62 15.74 -14.25
CA ALA A 313 0.43 16.64 -13.76
C ALA A 313 0.67 17.81 -14.73
N GLY A 314 0.63 19.03 -14.20
CA GLY A 314 0.73 20.28 -14.96
C GLY A 314 -0.61 21.01 -15.11
N ASP A 315 -1.74 20.34 -14.88
CA ASP A 315 -3.06 20.99 -14.90
C ASP A 315 -3.26 21.91 -13.69
N ILE A 316 -3.99 22.98 -13.91
CA ILE A 316 -4.45 23.90 -12.85
C ILE A 316 -5.95 24.07 -12.98
N ILE A 317 -6.65 23.86 -11.86
CA ILE A 317 -8.09 24.11 -11.75
C ILE A 317 -8.33 25.26 -10.80
N ASP A 318 -9.01 26.28 -11.26
CA ASP A 318 -9.57 27.34 -10.43
C ASP A 318 -11.05 27.06 -10.20
N ILE A 319 -11.41 26.79 -8.96
CA ILE A 319 -12.77 26.43 -8.54
C ILE A 319 -13.38 27.66 -7.86
N PRO A 320 -14.33 28.36 -8.52
CA PRO A 320 -14.94 29.55 -7.98
C PRO A 320 -15.71 29.29 -6.68
N GLU A 321 -15.80 30.33 -5.86
CA GLU A 321 -16.68 30.35 -4.69
C GLU A 321 -18.11 29.91 -5.05
N GLY A 322 -18.72 29.10 -4.20
CA GLY A 322 -20.11 28.64 -4.36
C GLY A 322 -20.29 27.47 -5.33
N VAL A 323 -19.25 27.02 -6.03
CA VAL A 323 -19.35 25.87 -6.95
C VAL A 323 -19.36 24.57 -6.17
N LYS A 324 -20.45 23.80 -6.31
CA LYS A 324 -20.52 22.41 -5.80
C LYS A 324 -19.70 21.50 -6.70
N HIS A 325 -18.67 20.86 -6.12
CA HIS A 325 -17.72 20.05 -6.86
C HIS A 325 -17.14 18.91 -6.02
N TRP A 326 -16.45 18.01 -6.67
CA TRP A 326 -15.57 17.01 -6.05
C TRP A 326 -14.31 16.81 -6.89
N HIS A 327 -13.27 16.25 -6.28
CA HIS A 327 -12.06 15.80 -6.97
C HIS A 327 -11.49 14.56 -6.29
N GLY A 328 -10.64 13.82 -7.00
CA GLY A 328 -10.03 12.59 -6.48
C GLY A 328 -9.14 11.92 -7.51
N ALA A 329 -8.55 10.79 -7.13
CA ALA A 329 -7.72 9.98 -7.99
C ALA A 329 -8.56 9.22 -9.03
N GLN A 330 -7.97 8.81 -10.15
CA GLN A 330 -8.53 7.79 -11.04
C GLN A 330 -8.41 6.41 -10.37
N LYS A 331 -9.16 5.41 -10.89
CA LYS A 331 -9.22 4.06 -10.29
C LYS A 331 -7.88 3.34 -10.24
N ASP A 332 -7.03 3.64 -11.20
CA ASP A 332 -5.76 2.97 -11.47
C ASP A 332 -4.54 3.88 -11.27
N SER A 333 -4.74 5.09 -10.74
CA SER A 333 -3.66 6.05 -10.56
C SER A 333 -3.73 6.73 -9.20
N TRP A 334 -2.59 7.01 -8.63
CA TRP A 334 -2.49 8.01 -7.59
C TRP A 334 -2.72 9.38 -8.17
N PHE A 335 -3.13 10.30 -7.32
CA PHE A 335 -3.31 11.69 -7.70
C PHE A 335 -2.78 12.58 -6.60
N GLN A 336 -1.94 13.54 -6.99
CA GLN A 336 -1.35 14.50 -6.08
C GLN A 336 -1.53 15.91 -6.62
N HIS A 337 -2.01 16.79 -5.77
CA HIS A 337 -2.10 18.20 -6.08
C HIS A 337 -1.70 19.07 -4.89
N VAL A 338 -1.18 20.24 -5.18
CA VAL A 338 -1.05 21.33 -4.21
C VAL A 338 -2.34 22.15 -4.26
N VAL A 339 -2.92 22.37 -3.09
CA VAL A 339 -4.11 23.21 -2.93
C VAL A 339 -3.79 24.50 -2.21
N THR A 340 -4.40 25.57 -2.67
CA THR A 340 -4.43 26.86 -1.98
C THR A 340 -5.79 27.51 -2.19
N HIS A 341 -6.12 28.49 -1.34
CA HIS A 341 -7.38 29.23 -1.43
C HIS A 341 -7.11 30.70 -1.67
N VAL A 342 -7.77 31.29 -2.65
CA VAL A 342 -7.79 32.75 -2.86
C VAL A 342 -9.01 33.31 -2.19
N VAL A 343 -8.81 33.95 -1.04
CA VAL A 343 -9.89 34.51 -0.22
C VAL A 343 -10.56 35.69 -0.94
N THR A 344 -11.88 35.62 -1.10
CA THR A 344 -12.71 36.62 -1.78
C THR A 344 -13.65 37.35 -0.82
N GLY A 345 -13.88 36.77 0.36
CA GLY A 345 -14.83 37.29 1.38
C GLY A 345 -14.24 37.30 2.78
N ALA A 346 -15.04 37.81 3.74
CA ALA A 346 -14.61 37.93 5.13
C ALA A 346 -14.58 36.62 5.92
N ASN A 347 -15.31 35.60 5.49
CA ASN A 347 -15.47 34.31 6.19
C ASN A 347 -15.24 33.15 5.21
N GLU A 348 -14.08 32.54 5.27
CA GLU A 348 -13.79 31.33 4.54
C GLU A 348 -14.35 30.10 5.29
N SER A 349 -15.08 29.24 4.59
CA SER A 349 -15.56 27.97 5.13
C SER A 349 -15.81 26.92 4.04
N ASN A 350 -15.78 25.65 4.45
CA ASN A 350 -16.12 24.52 3.60
C ASN A 350 -17.45 23.92 4.02
N GLU A 351 -18.33 23.70 3.07
CA GLU A 351 -19.58 22.97 3.24
C GLU A 351 -19.44 21.57 2.63
N TRP A 352 -19.40 20.53 3.46
CA TRP A 352 -19.35 19.15 3.04
C TRP A 352 -20.73 18.59 2.83
N LEU A 353 -20.95 17.96 1.68
CA LEU A 353 -22.21 17.41 1.22
C LEU A 353 -22.14 15.88 1.10
N GLU A 354 -23.02 15.30 0.28
CA GLU A 354 -23.14 13.86 0.06
C GLU A 354 -21.87 13.25 -0.57
N PRO A 355 -21.61 11.96 -0.34
CA PRO A 355 -20.56 11.23 -1.04
C PRO A 355 -20.83 11.16 -2.55
N VAL A 356 -19.78 11.14 -3.34
CA VAL A 356 -19.85 10.73 -4.75
C VAL A 356 -20.14 9.23 -4.80
N SER A 357 -21.25 8.84 -5.42
CA SER A 357 -21.66 7.44 -5.49
C SER A 357 -20.68 6.59 -6.33
N ASP A 358 -20.64 5.29 -6.06
CA ASP A 358 -19.84 4.36 -6.88
C ASP A 358 -20.39 4.33 -8.31
N ASP A 359 -21.72 4.34 -8.47
CA ASP A 359 -22.37 4.34 -9.79
C ASP A 359 -22.00 5.55 -10.65
N GLU A 360 -21.74 6.71 -10.04
CA GLU A 360 -21.27 7.90 -10.76
C GLU A 360 -19.78 7.79 -11.09
N TYR A 361 -18.98 7.44 -10.08
CA TYR A 361 -17.54 7.33 -10.22
C TYR A 361 -17.12 6.18 -11.15
N ASP A 362 -17.86 5.06 -11.14
CA ASP A 362 -17.54 3.88 -11.95
C ASP A 362 -17.78 4.05 -13.45
N LYS A 363 -18.47 5.11 -13.85
CA LYS A 363 -18.65 5.49 -15.26
C LYS A 363 -17.46 6.27 -15.83
N LEU A 364 -16.52 6.71 -14.99
CA LEU A 364 -15.33 7.45 -15.36
C LEU A 364 -14.14 6.47 -15.54
#